data_7b2ac18de677aae66b4ffc18380295c0
#
_entry.id   7b2ac18de677aae66b4ffc18380295c0
#
_cell.length_a   1.000
_cell.length_b   1.000
_cell.length_c   1.000
_cell.angle_alpha   90.00
_cell.angle_beta   90.00
_cell.angle_gamma   90.00
#
_symmetry.space_group_name_H-M   'P 1'
#
loop_
_entity.id
_entity.type
_entity.pdbx_description
1 polymer ?
#
loop_
_entity_poly.entity_id
_entity_poly.type
_entity_poly.pdbx_seq_one_letter_code
_entity_poly.pdbx_strand_id
1 'polypeptide(L)'
;MADQVSPDEAARHSRMLAAMYSEEKGFVCFPTKFKAPMVRGWQQRTEVYKGPLWNDCNGCGIKTGQESDLLVIDVDAPDREWFDKFWEHFKLEPTTWVDTPGGGYHLYF
;
A
#
# COMPACT_ATOMS: atom_id res chain seq x y z
N MET A 1 8.09 -4.29 24.20
CA MET A 1 8.23 -4.27 23.72
C MET A 1 8.50 -3.84 22.76
N ALA A 2 8.75 -3.64 22.56
CA ALA A 2 9.39 -3.30 21.86
C ALA A 2 9.47 -3.33 20.60
N ASP A 3 8.84 -3.47 19.97
CA ASP A 3 8.81 -3.63 18.57
C ASP A 3 8.72 -2.33 17.82
N GLN A 4 9.20 -1.29 18.41
CA GLN A 4 9.24 -0.02 17.71
C GLN A 4 10.43 -0.01 16.77
N VAL A 5 10.12 0.12 15.48
CA VAL A 5 11.12 0.27 14.46
C VAL A 5 11.68 1.69 14.54
N SER A 6 13.01 1.86 14.47
CA SER A 6 13.61 3.18 14.46
C SER A 6 13.19 3.95 13.20
N PRO A 7 13.24 5.30 13.24
CA PRO A 7 12.92 6.07 12.03
C PRO A 7 13.77 5.70 10.81
N ASP A 8 15.04 5.41 11.00
CA ASP A 8 15.92 5.01 9.90
C ASP A 8 15.54 3.65 9.33
N GLU A 9 15.14 2.71 10.17
CA GLU A 9 14.69 1.41 9.73
C GLU A 9 13.36 1.51 8.98
N ALA A 10 12.45 2.35 9.47
CA ALA A 10 11.17 2.55 8.80
C ALA A 10 11.38 3.13 7.40
N ALA A 11 12.27 4.11 7.26
CA ALA A 11 12.58 4.70 5.97
C ALA A 11 13.23 3.67 5.04
N ARG A 12 14.15 2.87 5.55
CA ARG A 12 14.82 1.85 4.75
C ARG A 12 13.83 0.78 4.29
N HIS A 13 12.98 0.29 5.17
CA HIS A 13 11.94 -0.67 4.82
C HIS A 13 11.03 -0.12 3.74
N SER A 14 10.61 1.13 3.88
CA SER A 14 9.70 1.75 2.91
C SER A 14 10.35 1.87 1.53
N ARG A 15 11.64 2.24 1.48
CA ARG A 15 12.37 2.27 0.21
C ARG A 15 12.48 0.89 -0.42
N MET A 16 12.74 -0.14 0.39
CA MET A 16 12.85 -1.50 -0.12
C MET A 16 11.53 -2.01 -0.69
N LEU A 17 10.44 -1.74 0.00
CA LEU A 17 9.11 -2.11 -0.49
C LEU A 17 8.79 -1.38 -1.79
N ALA A 18 9.10 -0.10 -1.87
CA ALA A 18 8.84 0.67 -3.08
C ALA A 18 9.66 0.14 -4.26
N ALA A 19 10.93 -0.19 -4.03
CA ALA A 19 11.77 -0.75 -5.08
C ALA A 19 11.21 -2.09 -5.57
N MET A 20 10.82 -2.95 -4.64
CA MET A 20 10.27 -4.25 -4.99
C MET A 20 8.97 -4.12 -5.78
N TYR A 21 8.04 -3.31 -5.30
CA TYR A 21 6.76 -3.15 -5.96
C TYR A 21 6.89 -2.46 -7.32
N SER A 22 7.76 -1.45 -7.43
CA SER A 22 7.92 -0.75 -8.71
C SER A 22 8.65 -1.61 -9.75
N GLU A 23 9.65 -2.38 -9.33
CA GLU A 23 10.40 -3.24 -10.25
C GLU A 23 9.63 -4.48 -10.65
N GLU A 24 8.97 -5.14 -9.70
CA GLU A 24 8.28 -6.40 -9.98
C GLU A 24 6.87 -6.22 -10.52
N LYS A 25 6.19 -5.17 -10.09
CA LYS A 25 4.77 -4.97 -10.42
C LYS A 25 4.51 -3.72 -11.26
N GLY A 26 5.48 -2.84 -11.40
CA GLY A 26 5.27 -1.58 -12.10
C GLY A 26 4.43 -0.57 -11.33
N PHE A 27 4.31 -0.71 -10.02
CA PHE A 27 3.51 0.20 -9.21
C PHE A 27 4.20 1.55 -9.07
N VAL A 28 3.41 2.61 -9.08
CA VAL A 28 3.88 3.98 -8.84
C VAL A 28 3.87 4.21 -7.33
N CYS A 29 5.05 4.12 -6.72
CA CYS A 29 5.21 4.25 -5.28
C CYS A 29 5.78 5.60 -4.89
N PHE A 30 5.44 6.07 -3.70
CA PHE A 30 5.92 7.33 -3.16
C PHE A 30 6.01 7.24 -1.64
N PRO A 31 6.89 8.05 -0.99
CA PRO A 31 7.00 8.02 0.45
C PRO A 31 5.80 8.66 1.13
N THR A 32 5.43 8.09 2.28
CA THR A 32 4.40 8.64 3.15
C THR A 32 4.95 8.85 4.55
N LYS A 33 4.34 9.76 5.31
CA LYS A 33 4.65 9.95 6.71
C LYS A 33 3.34 10.09 7.47
N PHE A 34 3.14 9.21 8.45
CA PHE A 34 1.89 9.12 9.20
C PHE A 34 0.68 9.04 8.26
N LYS A 35 0.80 8.17 7.26
CA LYS A 35 -0.24 7.88 6.26
C LYS A 35 -0.50 9.02 5.27
N ALA A 36 0.24 10.12 5.34
CA ALA A 36 0.08 11.22 4.41
C ALA A 36 1.16 11.19 3.34
N PRO A 37 0.82 11.41 2.06
CA PRO A 37 1.83 11.51 1.02
C PRO A 37 2.78 12.68 1.28
N MET A 38 4.08 12.44 1.08
CA MET A 38 5.10 13.46 1.26
C MET A 38 5.45 14.19 -0.03
N VAL A 39 5.07 13.62 -1.17
CA VAL A 39 5.41 14.17 -2.48
C VAL A 39 4.29 15.09 -2.94
N ARG A 40 4.64 16.36 -3.17
CA ARG A 40 3.69 17.31 -3.74
C ARG A 40 3.33 16.89 -5.16
N GLY A 41 2.04 16.86 -5.47
CA GLY A 41 1.60 16.46 -6.80
C GLY A 41 1.66 14.96 -7.04
N TRP A 42 1.61 14.17 -5.98
CA TRP A 42 1.70 12.71 -6.10
C TRP A 42 0.59 12.14 -7.02
N GLN A 43 -0.57 12.80 -7.08
CA GLN A 43 -1.68 12.34 -7.89
C GLN A 43 -1.37 12.37 -9.39
N GLN A 44 -0.46 13.23 -9.82
CA GLN A 44 -0.08 13.35 -11.21
C GLN A 44 1.15 12.53 -11.58
N ARG A 45 1.73 11.81 -10.64
CA ARG A 45 2.93 11.03 -10.94
C ARG A 45 2.59 9.80 -11.75
N THR A 46 3.49 9.47 -12.67
CA THR A 46 3.36 8.28 -13.52
C THR A 46 4.52 7.30 -13.29
N GLU A 47 5.47 7.66 -12.44
CA GLU A 47 6.64 6.83 -12.13
C GLU A 47 6.92 6.87 -10.63
N VAL A 48 7.62 5.84 -10.15
CA VAL A 48 8.01 5.79 -8.75
C VAL A 48 8.86 7.02 -8.39
N TYR A 49 8.60 7.55 -7.19
CA TYR A 49 9.42 8.66 -6.70
C TYR A 49 10.80 8.13 -6.28
N LYS A 50 11.86 8.77 -6.76
CA LYS A 50 13.24 8.35 -6.48
C LYS A 50 14.06 9.40 -5.73
N GLY A 51 13.40 10.41 -5.17
CA GLY A 51 14.09 11.51 -4.51
C GLY A 51 14.42 11.26 -3.04
N PRO A 52 14.93 12.28 -2.36
CA PRO A 52 15.45 12.15 -1.00
C PRO A 52 14.41 12.03 0.10
N LEU A 53 13.12 12.26 -0.19
CA LEU A 53 12.08 12.17 0.84
C LEU A 53 11.94 10.76 1.39
N TRP A 54 12.43 9.73 0.68
CA TRP A 54 12.47 8.37 1.20
C TRP A 54 13.30 8.26 2.49
N ASN A 55 14.20 9.19 2.72
CA ASN A 55 15.05 9.16 3.92
C ASN A 55 14.30 9.62 5.18
N ASP A 56 13.16 10.26 5.02
CA ASP A 56 12.39 10.81 6.15
C ASP A 56 10.99 10.23 6.26
N CYS A 57 10.68 9.21 5.49
CA CYS A 57 9.36 8.60 5.49
C CYS A 57 9.23 7.52 6.55
N ASN A 58 8.01 7.12 6.85
CA ASN A 58 7.75 5.94 7.66
C ASN A 58 6.74 4.99 7.00
N GLY A 59 6.49 5.18 5.73
CA GLY A 59 5.61 4.31 4.96
C GLY A 59 5.80 4.46 3.47
N CYS A 60 5.16 3.58 2.73
CA CYS A 60 5.18 3.56 1.27
C CYS A 60 3.74 3.61 0.78
N GLY A 61 3.42 4.60 -0.04
CA GLY A 61 2.15 4.69 -0.71
C GLY A 61 2.22 4.11 -2.10
N ILE A 62 1.12 3.57 -2.58
CA ILE A 62 1.00 3.05 -3.93
C ILE A 62 -0.14 3.78 -4.61
N LYS A 63 0.15 4.43 -5.75
CA LYS A 63 -0.89 5.04 -6.53
C LYS A 63 -1.69 3.95 -7.24
N THR A 64 -3.00 3.91 -7.02
CA THR A 64 -3.86 2.93 -7.67
C THR A 64 -4.34 3.47 -9.02
N GLY A 65 -4.96 2.59 -9.81
CA GLY A 65 -5.52 2.96 -11.08
C GLY A 65 -4.60 2.63 -12.25
N GLN A 66 -4.77 3.37 -13.33
CA GLN A 66 -4.15 3.05 -14.60
C GLN A 66 -2.61 3.06 -14.54
N GLU A 67 -2.01 4.00 -13.84
CA GLU A 67 -0.56 4.14 -13.78
C GLU A 67 0.12 2.94 -13.16
N SER A 68 -0.51 2.30 -12.18
CA SER A 68 0.01 1.11 -11.53
C SER A 68 -0.65 -0.17 -12.04
N ASP A 69 -1.60 -0.05 -12.95
CA ASP A 69 -2.43 -1.16 -13.42
C ASP A 69 -2.98 -1.95 -12.22
N LEU A 70 -3.52 -1.22 -11.25
CA LEU A 70 -3.91 -1.77 -9.96
C LEU A 70 -5.25 -1.23 -9.52
N LEU A 71 -6.18 -2.14 -9.24
CA LEU A 71 -7.43 -1.83 -8.59
C LEU A 71 -7.38 -2.35 -7.17
N VAL A 72 -7.70 -1.50 -6.21
CA VAL A 72 -7.78 -1.91 -4.80
C VAL A 72 -9.21 -1.75 -4.34
N ILE A 73 -9.76 -2.83 -3.81
CA ILE A 73 -11.09 -2.81 -3.18
C ILE A 73 -10.88 -2.77 -1.68
N ASP A 74 -11.39 -1.73 -1.03
CA ASP A 74 -11.30 -1.56 0.41
C ASP A 74 -12.59 -2.10 1.03
N VAL A 75 -12.45 -3.14 1.85
CA VAL A 75 -13.60 -3.81 2.48
C VAL A 75 -13.55 -3.57 3.97
N ASP A 76 -14.58 -2.92 4.49
CA ASP A 76 -14.75 -2.66 5.92
C ASP A 76 -15.65 -3.75 6.48
N ALA A 77 -15.07 -4.91 6.77
CA ALA A 77 -15.82 -6.06 7.24
C ALA A 77 -15.88 -6.06 8.77
N PRO A 78 -17.06 -6.29 9.38
CA PRO A 78 -17.16 -6.35 10.83
C PRO A 78 -16.44 -7.56 11.43
N ASP A 79 -16.35 -8.67 10.67
CA ASP A 79 -15.64 -9.86 11.11
C ASP A 79 -15.27 -10.72 9.91
N ARG A 80 -14.51 -11.78 10.16
CA ARG A 80 -14.05 -12.69 9.11
C ARG A 80 -15.20 -13.43 8.43
N GLU A 81 -16.23 -13.81 9.19
CA GLU A 81 -17.38 -14.51 8.64
C GLU A 81 -18.08 -13.64 7.59
N TRP A 82 -18.25 -12.36 7.88
CA TRP A 82 -18.84 -11.42 6.94
C TRP A 82 -17.98 -11.31 5.69
N PHE A 83 -16.66 -11.23 5.86
CA PHE A 83 -15.73 -11.14 4.73
C PHE A 83 -15.81 -12.38 3.84
N ASP A 84 -15.86 -13.57 4.45
CA ASP A 84 -15.96 -14.82 3.68
C ASP A 84 -17.24 -14.87 2.87
N LYS A 85 -18.36 -14.42 3.44
CA LYS A 85 -19.62 -14.33 2.72
C LYS A 85 -19.58 -13.33 1.58
N PHE A 86 -18.91 -12.20 1.80
CA PHE A 86 -18.70 -11.19 0.76
C PHE A 86 -17.92 -11.79 -0.43
N TRP A 87 -16.83 -12.47 -0.12
CA TRP A 87 -15.99 -13.09 -1.14
C TRP A 87 -16.77 -14.09 -1.98
N GLU A 88 -17.51 -14.95 -1.31
CA GLU A 88 -18.31 -15.98 -1.98
C GLU A 88 -19.45 -15.38 -2.78
N HIS A 89 -20.11 -14.37 -2.23
CA HIS A 89 -21.25 -13.75 -2.91
C HIS A 89 -20.83 -13.15 -4.26
N PHE A 90 -19.69 -12.46 -4.30
CA PHE A 90 -19.22 -11.83 -5.52
C PHE A 90 -18.35 -12.75 -6.37
N LYS A 91 -18.08 -13.97 -5.90
CA LYS A 91 -17.29 -14.98 -6.63
C LYS A 91 -15.96 -14.41 -7.10
N LEU A 92 -15.26 -13.74 -6.19
CA LEU A 92 -14.01 -13.09 -6.53
C LEU A 92 -12.91 -14.09 -6.84
N GLU A 93 -12.10 -13.79 -7.84
CA GLU A 93 -10.93 -14.59 -8.15
C GLU A 93 -9.90 -14.47 -7.01
N PRO A 94 -9.13 -15.53 -6.75
CA PRO A 94 -8.06 -15.44 -5.76
C PRO A 94 -7.12 -14.28 -6.07
N THR A 95 -6.81 -13.49 -5.05
CA THR A 95 -5.92 -12.35 -5.21
C THR A 95 -5.17 -12.11 -3.92
N THR A 96 -4.16 -11.24 -3.98
CA THR A 96 -3.45 -10.79 -2.78
C THR A 96 -4.34 -9.85 -2.00
N TRP A 97 -4.40 -10.03 -0.69
CA TRP A 97 -5.07 -9.06 0.17
C TRP A 97 -4.20 -8.72 1.37
N VAL A 98 -4.53 -7.62 2.01
CA VAL A 98 -3.85 -7.13 3.21
C VAL A 98 -4.89 -6.82 4.27
N ASP A 99 -4.68 -7.33 5.48
CA ASP A 99 -5.50 -6.96 6.63
C ASP A 99 -5.12 -5.54 7.04
N THR A 100 -6.12 -4.68 7.26
CA THR A 100 -5.85 -3.32 7.70
C THR A 100 -5.96 -3.23 9.23
N PRO A 101 -5.25 -2.28 9.87
CA PRO A 101 -5.29 -2.14 11.32
C PRO A 101 -6.67 -1.89 11.89
N GLY A 102 -7.57 -1.31 11.10
CA GLY A 102 -8.94 -1.04 11.53
C GLY A 102 -9.89 -2.20 11.38
N GLY A 103 -9.40 -3.39 11.03
CA GLY A 103 -10.25 -4.58 10.88
C GLY A 103 -10.84 -4.76 9.51
N GLY A 104 -10.37 -4.02 8.52
CA GLY A 104 -10.80 -4.18 7.13
C GLY A 104 -9.80 -4.95 6.29
N TYR A 105 -10.02 -4.97 5.00
CA TYR A 105 -9.18 -5.68 4.04
C TYR A 105 -9.00 -4.84 2.79
N HIS A 106 -7.79 -4.85 2.23
CA HIS A 106 -7.52 -4.31 0.90
C HIS A 106 -7.31 -5.48 -0.05
N LEU A 107 -8.12 -5.54 -1.10
CA LEU A 107 -8.02 -6.58 -2.13
C LEU A 107 -7.36 -5.95 -3.36
N TYR A 108 -6.29 -6.55 -3.85
CA TYR A 108 -5.49 -6.02 -4.95
C TYR A 108 -5.77 -6.83 -6.22
N PHE A 109 -6.24 -6.13 -7.25
CA PHE A 109 -6.51 -6.75 -8.54
C PHE A 109 -5.69 -6.12 -9.68
#